data_eab9ca94b4de2ab507916130a1deb6ef
#
_entry.id   eab9ca94b4de2ab507916130a1deb6ef
#
_cell.length_a   1.000
_cell.length_b   1.000
_cell.length_c   1.000
_cell.angle_alpha   90.00
_cell.angle_beta   90.00
_cell.angle_gamma   90.00
#
_symmetry.space_group_name_H-M   'P 1'
#
loop_
_entity.id
_entity.type
_entity.pdbx_description
1 polymer ?
#
loop_
_entity_poly.entity_id
_entity_poly.type
_entity_poly.pdbx_seq_one_letter_code
_entity_poly.pdbx_strand_id
1 'polypeptide(L)'
;MLANLPRWRGSSPFSFAELTEFYRANGAGLFARHRAFLWEDGALCPVEQPDCPGADEMLGYELQRNRVIANTRAMLEGNLVNNVLLYGDSGTGKSATVKNLLTLPGFEALRLIEVQKEGLADLPRLIRTLGGRRLKFILFIDDLAFDQDDKTYSALKTILEGGLERR
;
A
#
# COMPACT_ATOMS: atom_id res chain seq x y z
N MET A 1 15.72 10.99 0.73
CA MET A 1 16.21 11.55 -0.54
C MET A 1 15.11 12.38 -1.20
N LEU A 2 15.31 13.69 -1.44
CA LEU A 2 14.32 14.61 -2.02
C LEU A 2 14.23 14.52 -3.56
N ALA A 3 14.53 13.37 -4.14
CA ALA A 3 14.77 13.21 -5.57
C ALA A 3 13.54 13.51 -6.46
N ASN A 4 12.33 13.42 -5.92
CA ASN A 4 11.09 13.53 -6.71
C ASN A 4 10.31 14.83 -6.45
N LEU A 5 10.80 15.75 -5.63
CA LEU A 5 10.16 17.04 -5.49
C LEU A 5 10.51 17.93 -6.70
N PRO A 6 9.54 18.68 -7.26
CA PRO A 6 9.83 19.67 -8.29
C PRO A 6 10.86 20.65 -7.75
N ARG A 7 12.02 20.73 -8.41
CA ARG A 7 13.07 21.65 -8.00
C ARG A 7 12.83 23.00 -8.65
N TRP A 8 12.77 24.05 -7.84
CA TRP A 8 12.83 25.42 -8.34
C TRP A 8 14.13 25.62 -9.14
N ARG A 9 14.01 25.91 -10.40
CA ARG A 9 15.14 26.31 -11.27
C ARG A 9 14.95 27.78 -11.66
N GLY A 10 15.37 28.68 -10.76
CA GLY A 10 15.70 30.09 -10.93
C GLY A 10 14.76 30.91 -11.75
N SER A 11 14.54 31.23 -12.83
CA SER A 11 13.79 32.30 -13.51
C SER A 11 12.43 31.94 -14.09
N SER A 12 11.96 30.73 -13.95
CA SER A 12 10.61 30.37 -14.39
C SER A 12 9.58 30.64 -13.29
N PRO A 13 8.42 31.21 -13.62
CA PRO A 13 7.35 31.36 -12.65
C PRO A 13 6.96 29.97 -12.12
N PHE A 14 6.83 29.87 -10.81
CA PHE A 14 6.40 28.67 -10.13
C PHE A 14 4.99 28.31 -10.60
N SER A 15 4.80 27.18 -11.26
CA SER A 15 3.50 26.72 -11.71
C SER A 15 2.73 26.07 -10.57
N PHE A 16 1.73 26.76 -10.06
CA PHE A 16 0.78 26.20 -9.10
C PHE A 16 0.09 24.94 -9.65
N ALA A 17 -0.12 24.86 -10.95
CA ALA A 17 -0.73 23.70 -11.58
C ALA A 17 0.17 22.46 -11.48
N GLU A 18 1.46 22.60 -11.78
CA GLU A 18 2.44 21.49 -11.66
C GLU A 18 2.58 21.03 -10.21
N LEU A 19 2.63 21.95 -9.26
CA LEU A 19 2.71 21.61 -7.85
C LEU A 19 1.44 20.91 -7.37
N THR A 20 0.28 21.41 -7.78
CA THR A 20 -1.00 20.79 -7.44
C THR A 20 -1.09 19.38 -7.99
N GLU A 21 -0.66 19.18 -9.24
CA GLU A 21 -0.65 17.85 -9.86
C GLU A 21 0.35 16.92 -9.17
N PHE A 22 1.53 17.43 -8.82
CA PHE A 22 2.50 16.66 -8.05
C PHE A 22 1.92 16.16 -6.72
N TYR A 23 1.30 17.05 -5.92
CA TYR A 23 0.71 16.64 -4.64
C TYR A 23 -0.56 15.80 -4.81
N ARG A 24 -1.26 15.96 -5.92
CA ARG A 24 -2.40 15.10 -6.27
C ARG A 24 -1.95 13.67 -6.52
N ALA A 25 -0.87 13.47 -7.28
CA ALA A 25 -0.34 12.17 -7.64
C ALA A 25 0.46 11.53 -6.49
N ASN A 26 1.20 12.32 -5.73
CA ASN A 26 2.18 11.81 -4.77
C ASN A 26 1.78 11.99 -3.29
N GLY A 27 0.70 12.74 -3.01
CA GLY A 27 0.33 13.09 -1.65
C GLY A 27 1.23 14.17 -1.04
N ALA A 28 1.10 14.39 0.26
CA ALA A 28 1.87 15.40 1.00
C ALA A 28 2.59 14.78 2.19
N GLY A 29 3.59 15.49 2.71
CA GLY A 29 4.35 15.07 3.89
C GLY A 29 5.12 13.76 3.68
N LEU A 30 4.96 12.81 4.59
CA LEU A 30 5.61 11.51 4.52
C LEU A 30 5.22 10.73 3.25
N PHE A 31 3.96 10.82 2.84
CA PHE A 31 3.46 10.10 1.66
C PHE A 31 4.02 10.62 0.34
N ALA A 32 4.44 11.89 0.26
CA ALA A 32 5.11 12.44 -0.92
C ALA A 32 6.56 11.94 -1.06
N ARG A 33 7.17 11.50 0.02
CA ARG A 33 8.56 11.06 0.08
C ARG A 33 8.74 9.56 0.01
N HIS A 34 7.81 8.83 0.62
CA HIS A 34 7.89 7.38 0.79
C HIS A 34 6.66 6.70 0.23
N ARG A 35 6.85 5.51 -0.29
CA ARG A 35 5.77 4.69 -0.86
C ARG A 35 5.48 3.42 -0.05
N ALA A 36 6.40 3.05 0.84
CA ALA A 36 6.27 1.92 1.74
C ALA A 36 6.38 2.38 3.20
N PHE A 37 5.61 1.76 4.07
CA PHE A 37 5.52 2.07 5.50
C PHE A 37 5.34 0.79 6.30
N LEU A 38 5.78 0.83 7.55
CA LEU A 38 5.42 -0.12 8.59
C LEU A 38 4.43 0.55 9.54
N TRP A 39 3.47 -0.21 10.02
CA TRP A 39 2.62 0.21 11.14
C TRP A 39 3.14 -0.39 12.42
N GLU A 40 3.78 0.41 13.25
CA GLU A 40 4.41 0.03 14.50
C GLU A 40 4.02 1.01 15.60
N ASP A 41 3.71 0.50 16.80
CA ASP A 41 3.38 1.29 18.00
C ASP A 41 2.34 2.39 17.76
N GLY A 42 1.36 2.13 16.89
CA GLY A 42 0.31 3.07 16.54
C GLY A 42 0.77 4.25 15.66
N ALA A 43 1.91 4.13 14.99
CA ALA A 43 2.48 5.14 14.10
C ALA A 43 2.88 4.56 12.73
N LEU A 44 2.91 5.43 11.71
CA LEU A 44 3.43 5.11 10.38
C LEU A 44 4.93 5.39 10.33
N CYS A 45 5.72 4.34 10.22
CA CYS A 45 7.17 4.38 10.09
C CYS A 45 7.53 4.23 8.59
N PRO A 46 8.14 5.25 7.95
CA PRO A 46 8.51 5.17 6.55
C PRO A 46 9.63 4.18 6.31
N VAL A 47 9.52 3.39 5.25
CA VAL A 47 10.59 2.50 4.78
C VAL A 47 11.36 3.22 3.67
N GLU A 48 12.62 3.53 3.93
CA GLU A 48 13.48 4.30 3.02
C GLU A 48 13.80 3.51 1.74
N GLN A 49 14.08 2.23 1.88
CA GLN A 49 14.46 1.33 0.79
C GLN A 49 13.65 0.02 0.93
N PRO A 50 12.40 0.02 0.41
CA PRO A 50 11.62 -1.20 0.41
C PRO A 50 12.30 -2.26 -0.47
N ASP A 51 12.38 -3.47 0.04
CA ASP A 51 12.84 -4.64 -0.71
C ASP A 51 11.77 -5.03 -1.74
N CYS A 52 11.91 -4.47 -2.93
CA CYS A 52 11.00 -4.71 -4.05
C CYS A 52 11.77 -5.52 -5.10
N PRO A 53 11.54 -6.83 -5.20
CA PRO A 53 12.18 -7.64 -6.21
C PRO A 53 11.82 -7.16 -7.62
N GLY A 54 12.79 -7.23 -8.53
CA GLY A 54 12.57 -6.94 -9.94
C GLY A 54 11.57 -7.93 -10.57
N ALA A 55 10.92 -7.53 -11.64
CA ALA A 55 10.01 -8.41 -12.36
C ALA A 55 10.73 -9.67 -12.87
N ASP A 56 12.01 -9.54 -13.20
CA ASP A 56 12.87 -10.62 -13.73
C ASP A 56 13.25 -11.65 -12.65
N GLU A 57 13.18 -11.27 -11.37
CA GLU A 57 13.49 -12.13 -10.24
C GLU A 57 12.31 -13.02 -9.82
N MET A 58 11.11 -12.68 -10.30
CA MET A 58 9.88 -13.39 -9.94
C MET A 58 9.51 -14.42 -11.01
N LEU A 59 10.00 -15.64 -10.85
CA LEU A 59 9.70 -16.75 -11.75
C LEU A 59 8.40 -17.46 -11.35
N GLY A 60 7.61 -17.87 -12.35
CA GLY A 60 6.36 -18.63 -12.15
C GLY A 60 5.19 -17.77 -11.60
N TYR A 61 4.04 -18.40 -11.46
CA TYR A 61 2.82 -17.80 -10.91
C TYR A 61 2.32 -16.53 -11.61
N GLU A 62 2.61 -16.34 -12.90
CA GLU A 62 2.23 -15.13 -13.66
C GLU A 62 0.72 -14.86 -13.63
N LEU A 63 -0.09 -15.91 -13.70
CA LEU A 63 -1.55 -15.76 -13.67
C LEU A 63 -2.01 -15.14 -12.34
N GLN A 64 -1.46 -15.62 -11.22
CA GLN A 64 -1.80 -15.13 -9.89
C GLN A 64 -1.31 -13.70 -9.70
N ARG A 65 -0.07 -13.40 -10.11
CA ARG A 65 0.48 -12.04 -10.09
C ARG A 65 -0.37 -11.08 -10.92
N ASN A 66 -0.72 -11.47 -12.14
CA ASN A 66 -1.53 -10.62 -13.01
C ASN A 66 -2.91 -10.33 -12.43
N ARG A 67 -3.51 -11.26 -11.69
CA ARG A 67 -4.77 -11.02 -10.96
C ARG A 67 -4.59 -9.96 -9.86
N VAL A 68 -3.51 -10.03 -9.09
CA VAL A 68 -3.20 -9.01 -8.06
C VAL A 68 -2.98 -7.64 -8.70
N ILE A 69 -2.21 -7.58 -9.77
CA ILE A 69 -1.93 -6.35 -10.52
C ILE A 69 -3.23 -5.76 -11.09
N ALA A 70 -4.06 -6.57 -11.72
CA ALA A 70 -5.33 -6.12 -12.31
C ALA A 70 -6.30 -5.59 -11.23
N ASN A 71 -6.41 -6.28 -10.09
CA ASN A 71 -7.24 -5.84 -8.97
C ASN A 71 -6.74 -4.50 -8.39
N THR A 72 -5.42 -4.35 -8.24
CA THR A 72 -4.83 -3.10 -7.74
C THR A 72 -5.00 -1.96 -8.75
N ARG A 73 -4.85 -2.23 -10.04
CA ARG A 73 -5.08 -1.22 -11.09
C ARG A 73 -6.52 -0.73 -11.07
N ALA A 74 -7.49 -1.63 -10.98
CA ALA A 74 -8.90 -1.26 -10.85
C ALA A 74 -9.16 -0.38 -9.62
N MET A 75 -8.50 -0.65 -8.48
CA MET A 75 -8.56 0.20 -7.28
C MET A 75 -7.98 1.60 -7.54
N LEU A 76 -6.86 1.69 -8.26
CA LEU A 76 -6.24 2.98 -8.61
C LEU A 76 -7.15 3.82 -9.52
N GLU A 77 -7.88 3.17 -10.40
CA GLU A 77 -8.89 3.78 -11.29
C GLU A 77 -10.18 4.19 -10.55
N GLY A 78 -10.30 3.85 -9.26
CA GLY A 78 -11.45 4.20 -8.43
C GLY A 78 -12.58 3.18 -8.43
N ASN A 79 -12.37 2.02 -9.03
CA ASN A 79 -13.35 0.92 -9.00
C ASN A 79 -13.40 0.26 -7.63
N LEU A 80 -14.55 -0.34 -7.31
CA LEU A 80 -14.68 -1.23 -6.17
C LEU A 80 -13.92 -2.53 -6.45
N VAL A 81 -13.07 -2.92 -5.53
CA VAL A 81 -12.24 -4.12 -5.63
C VAL A 81 -12.38 -5.00 -4.40
N ASN A 82 -12.01 -6.25 -4.53
CA ASN A 82 -12.02 -7.20 -3.42
C ASN A 82 -10.68 -7.20 -2.67
N ASN A 83 -10.73 -7.58 -1.40
CA ASN A 83 -9.54 -7.97 -0.66
C ASN A 83 -8.90 -9.21 -1.31
N VAL A 84 -7.59 -9.32 -1.19
CA VAL A 84 -6.82 -10.41 -1.79
C VAL A 84 -6.19 -11.25 -0.70
N LEU A 85 -6.38 -12.56 -0.76
CA LEU A 85 -5.68 -13.53 0.05
C LEU A 85 -4.70 -14.32 -0.83
N LEU A 86 -3.42 -14.22 -0.51
CA LEU A 86 -2.36 -15.03 -1.12
C LEU A 86 -2.01 -16.19 -0.19
N TYR A 87 -2.17 -17.41 -0.66
CA TYR A 87 -1.87 -18.61 0.11
C TYR A 87 -0.98 -19.56 -0.70
N GLY A 88 -0.27 -20.43 -0.02
CA GLY A 88 0.68 -21.40 -0.61
C GLY A 88 1.97 -21.48 0.21
N ASP A 89 2.88 -22.33 -0.23
CA ASP A 89 4.13 -22.65 0.47
C ASP A 89 5.02 -21.42 0.67
N SER A 90 5.91 -21.48 1.66
CA SER A 90 6.92 -20.47 1.87
C SER A 90 7.84 -20.36 0.65
N GLY A 91 8.35 -19.16 0.37
CA GLY A 91 9.27 -18.92 -0.74
C GLY A 91 8.62 -18.85 -2.14
N THR A 92 7.30 -18.95 -2.27
CA THR A 92 6.60 -18.88 -3.58
C THR A 92 6.39 -17.45 -4.11
N GLY A 93 6.99 -16.45 -3.50
CA GLY A 93 6.95 -15.06 -3.97
C GLY A 93 5.66 -14.28 -3.63
N LYS A 94 4.87 -14.72 -2.63
CA LYS A 94 3.64 -14.02 -2.22
C LYS A 94 3.90 -12.58 -1.81
N SER A 95 4.78 -12.37 -0.83
CA SER A 95 5.15 -11.04 -0.34
C SER A 95 5.87 -10.22 -1.40
N ALA A 96 6.73 -10.85 -2.20
CA ALA A 96 7.38 -10.26 -3.36
C ALA A 96 6.38 -9.70 -4.37
N THR A 97 5.29 -10.43 -4.64
CA THR A 97 4.21 -9.99 -5.55
C THR A 97 3.56 -8.69 -5.06
N VAL A 98 3.31 -8.56 -3.75
CA VAL A 98 2.70 -7.35 -3.18
C VAL A 98 3.70 -6.18 -3.21
N LYS A 99 4.93 -6.40 -2.81
CA LYS A 99 6.00 -5.37 -2.79
C LYS A 99 6.33 -4.88 -4.20
N ASN A 100 6.33 -5.75 -5.19
CA ASN A 100 6.58 -5.39 -6.58
C ASN A 100 5.54 -4.40 -7.17
N LEU A 101 4.31 -4.33 -6.64
CA LEU A 101 3.32 -3.35 -7.07
C LEU A 101 3.85 -1.91 -7.01
N LEU A 102 4.79 -1.63 -6.08
CA LEU A 102 5.39 -0.31 -5.94
C LEU A 102 6.34 0.06 -7.10
N THR A 103 6.80 -0.90 -7.89
CA THR A 103 7.72 -0.67 -9.01
C THR A 103 7.02 -0.51 -10.35
N LEU A 104 5.73 -0.86 -10.42
CA LEU A 104 4.99 -0.88 -11.67
C LEU A 104 4.65 0.54 -12.16
N PRO A 105 4.76 0.80 -13.48
CA PRO A 105 4.30 2.03 -14.08
C PRO A 105 2.79 2.23 -13.91
N GLY A 106 2.37 3.46 -13.60
CA GLY A 106 0.97 3.81 -13.36
C GLY A 106 0.48 3.53 -11.93
N PHE A 107 1.38 3.09 -11.03
CA PHE A 107 1.07 2.80 -9.62
C PHE A 107 1.64 3.87 -8.67
N GLU A 108 1.98 5.06 -9.17
CA GLU A 108 2.62 6.14 -8.38
C GLU A 108 1.77 6.62 -7.21
N ALA A 109 0.43 6.57 -7.35
CA ALA A 109 -0.50 6.94 -6.30
C ALA A 109 -0.66 5.86 -5.20
N LEU A 110 -0.07 4.68 -5.40
CA LEU A 110 -0.13 3.59 -4.43
C LEU A 110 0.84 3.80 -3.27
N ARG A 111 0.35 3.49 -2.07
CA ARG A 111 1.17 3.37 -0.84
C ARG A 111 0.92 2.00 -0.23
N LEU A 112 1.99 1.32 0.14
CA LEU A 112 1.96 0.03 0.81
C LEU A 112 2.26 0.22 2.29
N ILE A 113 1.42 -0.33 3.15
CA ILE A 113 1.61 -0.30 4.59
C ILE A 113 1.64 -1.75 5.07
N GLU A 114 2.78 -2.18 5.54
CA GLU A 114 2.92 -3.48 6.18
C GLU A 114 2.45 -3.38 7.62
N VAL A 115 1.58 -4.29 8.02
CA VAL A 115 1.00 -4.37 9.35
C VAL A 115 1.33 -5.74 9.93
N GLN A 116 2.06 -5.76 11.02
CA GLN A 116 2.37 -6.98 11.75
C GLN A 116 1.16 -7.48 12.53
N LYS A 117 1.16 -8.75 12.94
CA LYS A 117 0.05 -9.39 13.67
C LYS A 117 -0.36 -8.59 14.92
N GLU A 118 0.60 -8.08 15.64
CA GLU A 118 0.41 -7.27 16.86
C GLU A 118 -0.33 -5.95 16.58
N GLY A 119 -0.16 -5.39 15.39
CA GLY A 119 -0.80 -4.13 14.95
C GLY A 119 -2.22 -4.31 14.42
N LEU A 120 -2.73 -5.54 14.28
CA LEU A 120 -4.06 -5.79 13.70
C LEU A 120 -5.20 -5.20 14.54
N ALA A 121 -5.05 -5.13 15.85
CA ALA A 121 -6.04 -4.50 16.71
C ALA A 121 -6.21 -2.99 16.44
N ASP A 122 -5.16 -2.35 15.93
CA ASP A 122 -5.13 -0.91 15.61
C ASP A 122 -5.59 -0.57 14.18
N LEU A 123 -5.91 -1.57 13.35
CA LEU A 123 -6.35 -1.36 11.97
C LEU A 123 -7.47 -0.31 11.83
N PRO A 124 -8.50 -0.27 12.68
CA PRO A 124 -9.54 0.76 12.58
C PRO A 124 -8.98 2.18 12.76
N ARG A 125 -7.98 2.35 13.63
CA ARG A 125 -7.28 3.63 13.82
C ARG A 125 -6.44 3.98 12.61
N LEU A 126 -5.69 3.03 12.09
CA LEU A 126 -4.89 3.19 10.87
C LEU A 126 -5.78 3.63 9.70
N ILE A 127 -6.87 2.90 9.43
CA ILE A 127 -7.80 3.21 8.34
C ILE A 127 -8.35 4.64 8.46
N ARG A 128 -8.75 5.08 9.66
CA ARG A 128 -9.19 6.46 9.89
C ARG A 128 -8.10 7.48 9.59
N THR A 129 -6.85 7.19 9.97
CA THR A 129 -5.70 8.06 9.71
C THR A 129 -5.43 8.23 8.20
N LEU A 130 -5.72 7.21 7.40
CA LEU A 130 -5.52 7.21 5.95
C LEU A 130 -6.68 7.87 5.19
N GLY A 131 -7.86 7.96 5.79
CA GLY A 131 -9.07 8.47 5.15
C GLY A 131 -8.94 9.90 4.63
N GLY A 132 -9.76 10.24 3.62
CA GLY A 132 -9.82 11.57 3.01
C GLY A 132 -8.65 11.94 2.09
N ARG A 133 -7.73 11.01 1.82
CA ARG A 133 -6.59 11.21 0.92
C ARG A 133 -6.93 10.74 -0.50
N ARG A 134 -6.32 11.35 -1.50
CA ARG A 134 -6.44 10.91 -2.90
C ARG A 134 -5.58 9.69 -3.23
N LEU A 135 -4.57 9.42 -2.41
CA LEU A 135 -3.73 8.24 -2.53
C LEU A 135 -4.53 6.97 -2.27
N LYS A 136 -4.08 5.87 -2.84
CA LYS A 136 -4.61 4.54 -2.58
C LYS A 136 -3.65 3.76 -1.69
N PHE A 137 -4.22 3.03 -0.75
CA PHE A 137 -3.46 2.31 0.27
C PHE A 137 -3.76 0.82 0.18
N ILE A 138 -2.70 0.02 0.19
CA ILE A 138 -2.79 -1.42 0.46
C ILE A 138 -2.26 -1.64 1.87
N LEU A 139 -3.08 -2.24 2.73
CA LEU A 139 -2.65 -2.77 4.01
C LEU A 139 -2.22 -4.22 3.76
N PHE A 140 -0.94 -4.48 3.94
CA PHE A 140 -0.32 -5.77 3.69
C PHE A 140 -0.02 -6.44 5.02
N ILE A 141 -0.58 -7.61 5.23
CA ILE A 141 -0.36 -8.42 6.42
C ILE A 141 0.36 -9.67 5.96
N ASP A 142 1.64 -9.77 6.31
CA ASP A 142 2.44 -10.94 5.99
C ASP A 142 2.32 -11.98 7.10
N ASP A 143 2.53 -13.23 6.75
CA ASP A 143 2.58 -14.39 7.68
C ASP A 143 1.35 -14.50 8.60
N LEU A 144 0.16 -14.34 8.01
CA LEU A 144 -1.10 -14.37 8.74
C LEU A 144 -1.45 -15.79 9.19
N ALA A 145 -1.00 -16.15 10.38
CA ALA A 145 -1.36 -17.38 11.06
C ALA A 145 -2.29 -17.07 12.24
N PHE A 146 -3.42 -17.76 12.32
CA PHE A 146 -4.37 -17.63 13.42
C PHE A 146 -4.43 -18.91 14.23
N ASP A 147 -4.33 -18.79 15.55
CA ASP A 147 -4.76 -19.83 16.46
C ASP A 147 -6.27 -19.78 16.65
N GLN A 148 -6.91 -20.91 17.00
CA GLN A 148 -8.38 -21.01 17.06
C GLN A 148 -9.06 -20.01 18.01
N ASP A 149 -8.34 -19.50 18.99
CA ASP A 149 -8.84 -18.54 20.01
C ASP A 149 -8.35 -17.09 19.79
N ASP A 150 -7.84 -16.76 18.61
CA ASP A 150 -7.22 -15.46 18.36
C ASP A 150 -8.27 -14.34 18.21
N LYS A 151 -8.35 -13.44 19.19
CA LYS A 151 -9.21 -12.23 19.14
C LYS A 151 -8.89 -11.34 17.94
N THR A 152 -7.70 -11.44 17.42
CA THR A 152 -7.21 -10.70 16.24
C THR A 152 -7.95 -11.12 14.97
N TYR A 153 -8.34 -12.41 14.88
CA TYR A 153 -9.16 -12.90 13.77
C TYR A 153 -10.53 -12.22 13.71
N SER A 154 -11.19 -12.04 14.86
CA SER A 154 -12.50 -11.37 14.91
C SER A 154 -12.42 -9.91 14.49
N ALA A 155 -11.35 -9.19 14.88
CA ALA A 155 -11.10 -7.82 14.48
C ALA A 155 -10.88 -7.72 12.96
N LEU A 156 -10.05 -8.59 12.40
CA LEU A 156 -9.79 -8.64 10.97
C LEU A 156 -11.05 -8.98 10.17
N LYS A 157 -11.83 -9.97 10.62
CA LYS A 157 -13.09 -10.35 9.99
C LYS A 157 -14.05 -9.18 9.89
N THR A 158 -14.24 -8.42 10.98
CA THR A 158 -15.09 -7.23 11.01
C THR A 158 -14.65 -6.17 10.00
N ILE A 159 -13.35 -6.00 9.81
CA ILE A 159 -12.78 -5.04 8.85
C ILE A 159 -12.98 -5.54 7.41
N LEU A 160 -12.76 -6.84 7.17
CA LEU A 160 -12.89 -7.44 5.83
C LEU A 160 -14.35 -7.52 5.36
N GLU A 161 -15.29 -7.74 6.29
CA GLU A 161 -16.73 -7.78 5.99
C GLU A 161 -17.35 -6.39 5.78
N GLY A 162 -16.54 -5.33 5.89
CA GLY A 162 -16.97 -3.94 5.76
C GLY A 162 -17.78 -3.53 6.97
N GLY A 163 -17.13 -3.11 8.04
CA GLY A 163 -17.81 -2.47 9.17
C GLY A 163 -18.75 -1.35 8.73
N LEU A 164 -19.63 -0.90 9.59
CA LEU A 164 -20.75 0.05 9.37
C LEU A 164 -20.41 1.34 8.58
N GLU A 165 -19.16 1.64 8.28
CA GLU A 165 -18.73 2.76 7.46
C GLU A 165 -18.27 2.26 6.08
N ARG A 166 -19.16 2.38 5.08
CA ARG A 166 -18.73 2.36 3.66
C ARG A 166 -17.95 3.64 3.39
N ARG A 167 -16.69 3.48 3.03
CA ARG A 167 -15.87 4.58 2.50
C ARG A 167 -15.46 4.30 1.07
#